data_e8357e162905dfabb38aeb82cd3bb20d
#
_entry.id   e8357e162905dfabb38aeb82cd3bb20d
#
_cell.length_a   1.000
_cell.length_b   1.000
_cell.length_c   1.000
_cell.angle_alpha   90.00
_cell.angle_beta   90.00
_cell.angle_gamma   90.00
#
_symmetry.space_group_name_H-M   'P 1'
#
loop_
_entity.id
_entity.type
_entity.pdbx_description
1 polymer ?
#
loop_
_entity_poly.entity_id
_entity_poly.type
_entity_poly.pdbx_seq_one_letter_code
_entity_poly.pdbx_strand_id
1 'polypeptide(L)'
;MTSTFSFQAYVYSPERGAFSVSMESFAEQLQHLQGLFFEWDGSFTWANQKQGWQIDGTVYDNGDTIQYVDLHGRGSSDEGRIQLIQQLKALFAALEPNGSVSLMRLPEREWQDLQTFEKEVHPKAVG
;
A
#
# COMPACT_ATOMS: atom_id res chain seq x y z
N MET A 1 -22.94 -9.25 -8.35
CA MET A 1 -22.66 -9.42 -6.92
C MET A 1 -21.37 -8.71 -6.58
N THR A 2 -21.41 -7.80 -5.63
CA THR A 2 -20.22 -7.11 -5.17
C THR A 2 -19.44 -8.01 -4.21
N SER A 3 -18.15 -8.21 -4.48
CA SER A 3 -17.28 -8.93 -3.54
C SER A 3 -16.43 -7.90 -2.80
N THR A 4 -16.47 -7.93 -1.47
CA THR A 4 -15.62 -7.10 -0.66
C THR A 4 -14.28 -7.79 -0.47
N PHE A 5 -13.24 -6.99 -0.35
CA PHE A 5 -11.89 -7.48 -0.13
C PHE A 5 -11.17 -6.53 0.82
N SER A 6 -10.43 -7.09 1.76
CA SER A 6 -9.60 -6.29 2.65
C SER A 6 -8.31 -7.04 2.96
N PHE A 7 -7.28 -6.29 3.28
CA PHE A 7 -5.99 -6.86 3.67
C PHE A 7 -5.28 -5.94 4.65
N GLN A 8 -4.35 -6.52 5.38
CA GLN A 8 -3.35 -5.79 6.16
C GLN A 8 -1.98 -6.34 5.84
N ALA A 9 -1.03 -5.46 5.60
CA ALA A 9 0.34 -5.86 5.32
C ALA A 9 1.32 -4.80 5.80
N TYR A 10 2.51 -5.25 6.23
CA TYR A 10 3.65 -4.36 6.45
C TYR A 10 4.49 -4.34 5.19
N VAL A 11 4.87 -3.14 4.75
CA VAL A 11 5.65 -2.96 3.52
C VAL A 11 7.08 -2.62 3.90
N TYR A 12 8.02 -3.42 3.39
CA TYR A 12 9.45 -3.26 3.63
C TYR A 12 10.20 -3.10 2.31
N SER A 13 11.46 -2.74 2.38
CA SER A 13 12.34 -2.70 1.21
C SER A 13 12.46 -4.09 0.57
N PRO A 14 12.99 -4.18 -0.67
CA PRO A 14 13.19 -5.49 -1.30
C PRO A 14 14.03 -6.46 -0.47
N GLU A 15 14.94 -5.96 0.35
CA GLU A 15 15.78 -6.76 1.24
C GLU A 15 15.08 -7.09 2.57
N ARG A 16 13.81 -6.75 2.71
CA ARG A 16 13.02 -6.97 3.93
C ARG A 16 13.51 -6.16 5.13
N GLY A 17 14.06 -4.97 4.84
CA GLY A 17 14.55 -4.04 5.85
C GLY A 17 14.00 -2.64 5.60
N ALA A 18 14.71 -1.64 6.14
CA ALA A 18 14.33 -0.24 5.98
C ALA A 18 14.50 0.23 4.55
N PHE A 19 13.72 1.23 4.17
CA PHE A 19 13.86 1.92 2.89
C PHE A 19 14.98 2.95 2.97
N SER A 20 15.49 3.35 1.79
CA SER A 20 16.46 4.45 1.71
C SER A 20 15.81 5.83 1.77
N VAL A 21 14.52 5.90 1.51
CA VAL A 21 13.79 7.17 1.44
C VAL A 21 13.56 7.72 2.85
N SER A 22 13.63 9.04 2.97
CA SER A 22 13.32 9.72 4.23
C SER A 22 11.81 9.94 4.37
N MET A 23 11.37 10.15 5.60
CA MET A 23 9.97 10.50 5.88
C MET A 23 9.56 11.77 5.13
N GLU A 24 10.42 12.78 5.12
CA GLU A 24 10.14 14.04 4.45
C GLU A 24 9.95 13.86 2.93
N SER A 25 10.84 13.10 2.31
CA SER A 25 10.76 12.85 0.88
C SER A 25 9.51 12.05 0.52
N PHE A 26 9.19 11.04 1.31
CA PHE A 26 7.99 10.24 1.10
C PHE A 26 6.73 11.09 1.27
N ALA A 27 6.64 11.86 2.34
CA ALA A 27 5.50 12.74 2.60
C ALA A 27 5.31 13.75 1.45
N GLU A 28 6.39 14.32 0.94
CA GLU A 28 6.33 15.25 -0.18
C GLU A 28 5.74 14.58 -1.43
N GLN A 29 6.16 13.35 -1.72
CA GLN A 29 5.62 12.61 -2.86
C GLN A 29 4.15 12.28 -2.67
N LEU A 30 3.75 11.90 -1.45
CA LEU A 30 2.35 11.59 -1.17
C LEU A 30 1.42 12.78 -1.37
N GLN A 31 1.90 13.99 -1.14
CA GLN A 31 1.10 15.20 -1.33
C GLN A 31 0.67 15.41 -2.78
N HIS A 32 1.36 14.79 -3.73
CA HIS A 32 1.01 14.89 -5.15
C HIS A 32 -0.01 13.84 -5.57
N LEU A 33 -0.37 12.91 -4.70
CA LEU A 33 -1.36 11.90 -5.01
C LEU A 33 -2.76 12.44 -4.69
N GLN A 34 -3.59 12.51 -5.71
CA GLN A 34 -4.93 13.09 -5.59
C GLN A 34 -5.79 12.26 -4.64
N GLY A 35 -6.40 12.92 -3.67
CA GLY A 35 -7.31 12.27 -2.72
C GLY A 35 -6.61 11.67 -1.52
N LEU A 36 -5.30 11.84 -1.40
CA LEU A 36 -4.54 11.33 -0.26
C LEU A 36 -4.40 12.42 0.79
N PHE A 37 -4.72 12.08 2.03
CA PHE A 37 -4.52 12.95 3.19
C PHE A 37 -3.43 12.37 4.07
N PHE A 38 -2.33 13.10 4.17
CA PHE A 38 -1.20 12.70 5.01
C PHE A 38 -1.14 13.60 6.24
N GLU A 39 -1.07 12.99 7.42
CA GLU A 39 -0.94 13.70 8.68
C GLU A 39 0.49 13.66 9.16
N TRP A 40 0.89 14.69 9.89
CA TRP A 40 2.28 14.84 10.32
C TRP A 40 2.72 13.78 11.33
N ASP A 41 1.79 13.03 11.93
CA ASP A 41 2.12 11.91 12.82
C ASP A 41 2.51 10.64 12.07
N GLY A 42 2.50 10.67 10.72
CA GLY A 42 2.86 9.54 9.89
C GLY A 42 1.68 8.73 9.37
N SER A 43 0.46 9.05 9.80
CA SER A 43 -0.72 8.35 9.29
C SER A 43 -1.23 9.00 8.01
N PHE A 44 -1.87 8.20 7.16
CA PHE A 44 -2.52 8.73 5.96
C PHE A 44 -3.74 7.91 5.60
N THR A 45 -4.65 8.57 4.88
CA THR A 45 -5.83 7.93 4.31
C THR A 45 -5.93 8.32 2.85
N TRP A 46 -6.14 7.34 2.00
CA TRP A 46 -6.24 7.54 0.56
C TRP A 46 -7.43 6.74 0.06
N ALA A 47 -8.45 7.43 -0.41
CA ALA A 47 -9.70 6.76 -0.77
C ALA A 47 -10.33 7.38 -2.00
N ASN A 48 -11.09 6.55 -2.71
CA ASN A 48 -11.98 7.00 -3.77
C ASN A 48 -13.27 6.19 -3.67
N GLN A 49 -14.27 6.80 -3.08
CA GLN A 49 -15.54 6.11 -2.82
C GLN A 49 -16.27 5.75 -4.11
N LYS A 50 -16.14 6.58 -5.15
CA LYS A 50 -16.77 6.29 -6.43
C LYS A 50 -16.18 5.04 -7.09
N GLN A 51 -14.87 4.84 -6.93
CA GLN A 51 -14.20 3.66 -7.46
C GLN A 51 -14.26 2.48 -6.49
N GLY A 52 -14.64 2.72 -5.24
CA GLY A 52 -14.87 1.66 -4.26
C GLY A 52 -13.60 1.10 -3.64
N TRP A 53 -12.63 1.95 -3.30
CA TRP A 53 -11.42 1.50 -2.61
C TRP A 53 -10.96 2.51 -1.56
N GLN A 54 -10.20 2.00 -0.59
CA GLN A 54 -9.58 2.83 0.44
C GLN A 54 -8.29 2.18 0.93
N ILE A 55 -7.29 3.01 1.17
CA ILE A 55 -6.00 2.61 1.76
C ILE A 55 -5.77 3.49 2.98
N ASP A 56 -5.58 2.86 4.13
CA ASP A 56 -5.17 3.54 5.36
C ASP A 56 -3.77 3.07 5.69
N GLY A 57 -2.89 4.00 6.06
CA GLY A 57 -1.52 3.66 6.34
C GLY A 57 -0.95 4.39 7.52
N THR A 58 0.09 3.80 8.10
CA THR A 58 0.92 4.43 9.13
C THR A 58 2.38 4.18 8.78
N VAL A 59 3.14 5.25 8.71
CA VAL A 59 4.56 5.19 8.36
C VAL A 59 5.37 5.16 9.66
N TYR A 60 6.24 4.16 9.78
CA TYR A 60 7.16 4.02 10.91
C TYR A 60 8.58 4.32 10.45
N ASP A 61 9.21 5.32 11.05
CA ASP A 61 10.57 5.73 10.70
C ASP A 61 11.48 5.61 11.93
N ASN A 62 12.79 5.71 11.68
CA ASN A 62 13.80 5.70 12.73
C ASN A 62 14.42 7.07 12.94
N GLY A 63 13.79 8.13 12.41
CA GLY A 63 14.29 9.49 12.43
C GLY A 63 14.95 9.92 11.13
N ASP A 64 15.62 8.99 10.42
CA ASP A 64 16.31 9.29 9.17
C ASP A 64 15.60 8.69 7.96
N THR A 65 15.23 7.42 8.05
CA THR A 65 14.61 6.69 6.94
C THR A 65 13.38 5.95 7.42
N ILE A 66 12.53 5.56 6.46
CA ILE A 66 11.33 4.79 6.75
C ILE A 66 11.70 3.35 7.00
N GLN A 67 11.29 2.80 8.15
CA GLN A 67 11.52 1.40 8.49
C GLN A 67 10.53 0.50 7.76
N TYR A 68 9.25 0.81 7.86
CA TYR A 68 8.18 0.07 7.17
C TYR A 68 6.90 0.89 7.20
N VAL A 69 5.93 0.46 6.40
CA VAL A 69 4.60 1.09 6.36
C VAL A 69 3.57 0.02 6.66
N ASP A 70 2.68 0.29 7.63
CA ASP A 70 1.54 -0.56 7.93
C ASP A 70 0.38 -0.13 7.04
N LEU A 71 -0.11 -1.02 6.19
CA LEU A 71 -1.18 -0.74 5.24
C LEU A 71 -2.40 -1.58 5.52
N HIS A 72 -3.55 -0.92 5.50
CA HIS A 72 -4.86 -1.55 5.50
C HIS A 72 -5.55 -1.12 4.21
N GLY A 73 -5.91 -2.08 3.37
CA GLY A 73 -6.59 -1.78 2.13
C GLY A 73 -7.93 -2.49 2.07
N ARG A 74 -8.88 -1.88 1.38
CA ARG A 74 -10.18 -2.51 1.14
C ARG A 74 -10.75 -2.05 -0.19
N GLY A 75 -11.43 -2.98 -0.86
CA GLY A 75 -12.18 -2.72 -2.07
C GLY A 75 -13.58 -3.26 -1.92
N SER A 76 -14.58 -2.52 -2.37
CA SER A 76 -15.99 -2.90 -2.22
C SER A 76 -16.54 -3.63 -3.43
N SER A 77 -15.73 -3.80 -4.48
CA SER A 77 -16.13 -4.48 -5.71
C SER A 77 -14.89 -4.99 -6.42
N ASP A 78 -15.06 -5.78 -7.46
CA ASP A 78 -13.93 -6.25 -8.27
C ASP A 78 -13.20 -5.09 -8.93
N GLU A 79 -13.94 -4.10 -9.43
CA GLU A 79 -13.33 -2.91 -10.01
C GLU A 79 -12.57 -2.11 -8.95
N GLY A 80 -13.13 -1.98 -7.74
CA GLY A 80 -12.44 -1.33 -6.64
C GLY A 80 -11.15 -2.02 -6.27
N ARG A 81 -11.11 -3.35 -6.31
CA ARG A 81 -9.88 -4.12 -6.07
C ARG A 81 -8.82 -3.85 -7.13
N ILE A 82 -9.22 -3.79 -8.39
CA ILE A 82 -8.30 -3.47 -9.48
C ILE A 82 -7.72 -2.07 -9.31
N GLN A 83 -8.57 -1.10 -9.00
CA GLN A 83 -8.11 0.27 -8.77
C GLN A 83 -7.20 0.35 -7.56
N LEU A 84 -7.53 -0.38 -6.49
CA LEU A 84 -6.70 -0.44 -5.29
C LEU A 84 -5.28 -0.90 -5.63
N ILE A 85 -5.15 -1.97 -6.41
CA ILE A 85 -3.85 -2.51 -6.82
C ILE A 85 -3.05 -1.45 -7.61
N GLN A 86 -3.71 -0.75 -8.52
CA GLN A 86 -3.05 0.29 -9.31
C GLN A 86 -2.53 1.43 -8.42
N GLN A 87 -3.31 1.82 -7.42
CA GLN A 87 -2.90 2.89 -6.51
C GLN A 87 -1.78 2.43 -5.59
N LEU A 88 -1.79 1.16 -5.17
CA LEU A 88 -0.69 0.61 -4.38
C LEU A 88 0.64 0.69 -5.13
N LYS A 89 0.63 0.48 -6.45
CA LYS A 89 1.85 0.60 -7.25
C LYS A 89 2.43 2.01 -7.20
N ALA A 90 1.57 3.03 -7.23
CA ALA A 90 2.02 4.42 -7.11
C ALA A 90 2.63 4.69 -5.74
N LEU A 91 2.01 4.14 -4.69
CA LEU A 91 2.53 4.27 -3.33
C LEU A 91 3.89 3.60 -3.19
N PHE A 92 4.04 2.39 -3.72
CA PHE A 92 5.30 1.64 -3.65
C PHE A 92 6.41 2.31 -4.44
N ALA A 93 6.08 2.96 -5.56
CA ALA A 93 7.06 3.72 -6.34
C ALA A 93 7.59 4.92 -5.56
N ALA A 94 6.79 5.49 -4.65
CA ALA A 94 7.24 6.56 -3.78
C ALA A 94 8.19 6.07 -2.68
N LEU A 95 8.08 4.79 -2.30
CA LEU A 95 8.95 4.18 -1.30
C LEU A 95 10.24 3.64 -1.90
N GLU A 96 10.15 3.05 -3.08
CA GLU A 96 11.27 2.41 -3.76
C GLU A 96 11.24 2.80 -5.23
N PRO A 97 12.34 3.37 -5.79
CA PRO A 97 12.32 3.91 -7.16
C PRO A 97 11.85 2.93 -8.23
N ASN A 98 12.17 1.64 -8.11
CA ASN A 98 11.72 0.65 -9.08
C ASN A 98 10.39 -0.03 -8.69
N GLY A 99 9.77 0.42 -7.59
CA GLY A 99 8.50 -0.11 -7.14
C GLY A 99 8.54 -1.49 -6.52
N SER A 100 9.70 -2.13 -6.43
CA SER A 100 9.85 -3.44 -5.79
C SER A 100 9.85 -3.31 -4.29
N VAL A 101 8.93 -4.03 -3.63
CA VAL A 101 8.83 -4.03 -2.18
C VAL A 101 8.62 -5.47 -1.71
N SER A 102 8.89 -5.71 -0.43
CA SER A 102 8.53 -6.95 0.23
C SER A 102 7.37 -6.68 1.16
N LEU A 103 6.38 -7.56 1.14
CA LEU A 103 5.18 -7.40 1.96
C LEU A 103 5.10 -8.55 2.97
N MET A 104 4.73 -8.19 4.19
CA MET A 104 4.40 -9.20 5.19
C MET A 104 2.90 -9.17 5.40
N ARG A 105 2.20 -10.19 4.87
CA ARG A 105 0.75 -10.31 5.01
C ARG A 105 0.38 -10.70 6.43
N LEU A 106 -0.61 -10.01 6.96
CA LEU A 106 -1.16 -10.29 8.28
C LEU A 106 -2.58 -10.85 8.13
N PRO A 107 -3.02 -11.70 9.04
CA PRO A 107 -2.38 -12.08 10.31
C PRO A 107 -1.35 -13.22 10.20
N GLU A 108 -1.20 -13.84 9.04
CA GLU A 108 -0.38 -15.04 8.86
C GLU A 108 1.13 -14.80 9.03
N ARG A 109 1.57 -13.52 8.86
CA ARG A 109 2.98 -13.13 8.87
C ARG A 109 3.77 -13.81 7.76
N GLU A 110 3.21 -13.79 6.56
CA GLU A 110 3.81 -14.44 5.41
C GLU A 110 4.46 -13.41 4.50
N TRP A 111 5.74 -13.62 4.17
CA TRP A 111 6.44 -12.75 3.23
C TRP A 111 5.95 -13.02 1.81
N GLN A 112 5.68 -11.93 1.09
CA GLN A 112 5.27 -11.98 -0.31
C GLN A 112 5.99 -10.90 -1.09
N ASP A 113 6.32 -11.20 -2.35
CA ASP A 113 6.72 -10.15 -3.27
C ASP A 113 5.45 -9.48 -3.82
N LEU A 114 5.64 -8.36 -4.52
CA LEU A 114 4.52 -7.61 -5.07
C LEU A 114 3.72 -8.46 -6.06
N GLN A 115 4.39 -9.26 -6.87
CA GLN A 115 3.73 -10.08 -7.88
C GLN A 115 2.81 -11.13 -7.24
N THR A 116 3.28 -11.80 -6.20
CA THR A 116 2.47 -12.78 -5.47
C THR A 116 1.29 -12.11 -4.80
N PHE A 117 1.53 -10.95 -4.17
CA PHE A 117 0.49 -10.18 -3.53
C PHE A 117 -0.60 -9.76 -4.53
N GLU A 118 -0.19 -9.27 -5.70
CA GLU A 118 -1.14 -8.87 -6.73
C GLU A 118 -2.03 -10.02 -7.18
N LYS A 119 -1.45 -11.21 -7.32
CA LYS A 119 -2.23 -12.39 -7.74
C LYS A 119 -3.30 -12.75 -6.71
N GLU A 120 -2.99 -12.61 -5.43
CA GLU A 120 -3.94 -12.94 -4.37
C GLU A 120 -5.08 -11.93 -4.25
N VAL A 121 -4.77 -10.63 -4.43
CA VAL A 121 -5.79 -9.60 -4.29
C VAL A 121 -6.54 -9.32 -5.57
N HIS A 122 -6.00 -9.73 -6.72
CA HIS A 122 -6.66 -9.50 -8.00
C HIS A 122 -7.92 -10.36 -8.11
N PRO A 123 -9.05 -9.80 -8.58
CA PRO A 123 -10.26 -10.60 -8.75
C PRO A 123 -10.01 -11.77 -9.67
N LYS A 124 -10.46 -12.96 -9.25
CA LYS A 124 -10.35 -14.15 -10.09
C LYS A 124 -11.33 -14.04 -11.25
N ALA A 125 -10.88 -14.46 -12.44
CA ALA A 125 -11.78 -14.57 -13.57
C ALA A 125 -12.88 -15.56 -13.23
N VAL A 126 -14.11 -15.17 -13.54
CA VAL A 126 -15.25 -16.08 -13.38
C VAL A 126 -15.20 -17.06 -14.54
N GLY A 127 -14.85 -18.27 -14.20
CA GLY A 127 -14.77 -19.32 -15.21
C GLY A 127 -15.80 -20.39 -14.97
#